data_6360762e3702e5e86f6eaf71f6154f4f
#
_entry.id   6360762e3702e5e86f6eaf71f6154f4f
#
_cell.length_a   1.000
_cell.length_b   1.000
_cell.length_c   1.000
_cell.angle_alpha   90.00
_cell.angle_beta   90.00
_cell.angle_gamma   90.00
#
_symmetry.space_group_name_H-M   'P 1'
#
loop_
_entity.id
_entity.type
_entity.pdbx_description
1 polymer ?
#
loop_
_entity_poly.entity_id
_entity_poly.type
_entity_poly.pdbx_seq_one_letter_code
_entity_poly.pdbx_strand_id
1 'polypeptide(L)'
;VANSVLQRMIRRGVVEEDAVRAVYQSPTFPTTGYGHAHNLHPELVAKIKSAFFTFDFDSDPLYKKEFAKADRFVGIRHKNDWAIIRAIDAANGVSYDCK
;
A
#
# COMPACT_ATOMS: atom_id res chain seq x y z
N VAL A 1 3.40 -5.81 13.58
CA VAL A 1 3.66 -6.57 12.33
C VAL A 1 2.68 -6.11 11.26
N ALA A 2 3.15 -5.89 10.04
CA ALA A 2 2.27 -5.56 8.93
C ALA A 2 1.39 -6.78 8.58
N ASN A 3 0.07 -6.57 8.50
CA ASN A 3 -0.90 -7.63 8.21
C ASN A 3 -0.57 -8.37 6.89
N SER A 4 -0.12 -7.66 5.86
CA SER A 4 0.29 -8.25 4.58
C SER A 4 1.47 -9.22 4.72
N VAL A 5 2.41 -8.95 5.64
CA VAL A 5 3.55 -9.84 5.92
C VAL A 5 3.06 -11.10 6.64
N LEU A 6 2.24 -10.95 7.68
CA LEU A 6 1.67 -12.09 8.40
C LEU A 6 0.88 -13.01 7.45
N GLN A 7 0.00 -12.46 6.63
CA GLN A 7 -0.78 -13.23 5.66
C GLN A 7 0.11 -13.96 4.63
N ARG A 8 1.23 -13.37 4.25
CA ARG A 8 2.21 -14.04 3.40
C ARG A 8 2.91 -15.19 4.09
N MET A 9 3.26 -15.04 5.36
CA MET A 9 3.89 -16.10 6.16
C MET A 9 2.94 -17.28 6.35
N ILE A 10 1.66 -17.02 6.63
CA ILE A 10 0.63 -18.06 6.73
C ILE A 10 0.48 -18.82 5.40
N ARG A 11 0.35 -18.09 4.28
CA ARG A 11 0.24 -18.73 2.94
C ARG A 11 1.46 -19.58 2.56
N ARG A 12 2.63 -19.26 3.10
CA ARG A 12 3.87 -20.02 2.88
C ARG A 12 4.09 -21.14 3.89
N GLY A 13 3.18 -21.35 4.82
CA GLY A 13 3.30 -22.36 5.87
C GLY A 13 4.42 -22.10 6.88
N VAL A 14 4.90 -20.84 6.98
CA VAL A 14 5.92 -20.45 7.96
C VAL A 14 5.31 -20.24 9.33
N VAL A 15 4.04 -19.84 9.37
CA VAL A 15 3.26 -19.61 10.61
C VAL A 15 1.88 -20.22 10.39
N GLU A 16 1.44 -21.06 11.35
CA GLU A 16 0.07 -21.56 11.37
C GLU A 16 -0.90 -20.43 11.76
N GLU A 17 -2.08 -20.39 11.15
CA GLU A 17 -3.06 -19.32 11.37
C GLU A 17 -3.54 -19.26 12.81
N ASP A 18 -3.70 -20.41 13.45
CA ASP A 18 -4.13 -20.58 14.84
C ASP A 18 -3.02 -20.32 15.89
N ALA A 19 -1.75 -20.28 15.44
CA ALA A 19 -0.61 -19.98 16.32
C ALA A 19 -0.50 -18.50 16.69
N VAL A 20 -1.31 -17.62 16.06
CA VAL A 20 -1.26 -16.18 16.29
C VAL A 20 -2.64 -15.60 16.57
N ARG A 21 -2.70 -14.61 17.47
CA ARG A 21 -3.90 -13.85 17.76
C ARG A 21 -3.63 -12.36 17.66
N ALA A 22 -4.42 -11.67 16.86
CA ALA A 22 -4.39 -10.22 16.82
C ALA A 22 -4.95 -9.66 18.14
N VAL A 23 -4.12 -8.98 18.91
CA VAL A 23 -4.53 -8.31 20.16
C VAL A 23 -4.91 -6.85 19.94
N TYR A 24 -4.46 -6.28 18.82
CA TYR A 24 -4.78 -4.91 18.38
C TYR A 24 -4.68 -4.81 16.87
N GLN A 25 -5.60 -4.07 16.28
CA GLN A 25 -5.59 -3.74 14.84
C GLN A 25 -5.64 -2.22 14.69
N SER A 26 -4.62 -1.66 14.04
CA SER A 26 -4.58 -0.24 13.73
C SER A 26 -5.55 0.14 12.61
N PRO A 27 -5.92 1.42 12.46
CA PRO A 27 -6.50 1.91 11.22
C PRO A 27 -5.63 1.57 10.01
N THR A 28 -6.26 1.32 8.88
CA THR A 28 -5.57 1.02 7.63
C THR A 28 -4.95 2.27 7.01
N PHE A 29 -3.80 2.10 6.37
CA PHE A 29 -3.15 3.14 5.60
C PHE A 29 -2.49 2.53 4.36
N PRO A 30 -2.25 3.32 3.29
CA PRO A 30 -1.54 2.82 2.12
C PRO A 30 -0.12 2.42 2.47
N THR A 31 0.28 1.19 2.14
CA THR A 31 1.65 0.70 2.39
C THR A 31 2.64 1.17 1.33
N THR A 32 2.13 1.51 0.15
CA THR A 32 2.92 1.97 -1.01
C THR A 32 2.11 3.03 -1.75
N GLY A 33 2.79 4.06 -2.21
CA GLY A 33 2.21 5.09 -3.07
C GLY A 33 3.11 5.32 -4.28
N TYR A 34 2.52 5.38 -5.47
CA TYR A 34 3.19 5.80 -6.69
C TYR A 34 2.84 7.26 -6.96
N GLY A 35 3.87 8.06 -7.18
CA GLY A 35 3.73 9.47 -7.53
C GLY A 35 4.38 9.78 -8.87
N HIS A 36 3.95 10.85 -9.49
CA HIS A 36 4.64 11.41 -10.66
C HIS A 36 5.22 12.79 -10.32
N ALA A 37 6.28 13.17 -11.04
CA ALA A 37 6.83 14.51 -10.90
C ALA A 37 5.80 15.57 -11.33
N HIS A 38 5.75 16.70 -10.62
CA HIS A 38 4.74 17.75 -10.84
C HIS A 38 4.91 18.46 -12.21
N ASN A 39 6.10 18.40 -12.78
CA ASN A 39 6.44 19.06 -14.05
C ASN A 39 6.33 18.14 -15.28
N LEU A 40 5.74 16.96 -15.15
CA LEU A 40 5.47 16.11 -16.32
C LEU A 40 4.36 16.72 -17.18
N HIS A 41 4.48 16.52 -18.50
CA HIS A 41 3.46 16.95 -19.44
C HIS A 41 2.09 16.35 -19.10
N PRO A 42 0.98 17.13 -19.11
CA PRO A 42 -0.34 16.65 -18.67
C PRO A 42 -0.84 15.40 -19.39
N GLU A 43 -0.58 15.27 -20.69
CA GLU A 43 -0.97 14.09 -21.46
C GLU A 43 -0.23 12.83 -21.00
N LEU A 44 1.07 12.97 -20.66
CA LEU A 44 1.83 11.83 -20.12
C LEU A 44 1.30 11.43 -18.75
N VAL A 45 0.97 12.40 -17.88
CA VAL A 45 0.34 12.13 -16.59
C VAL A 45 -0.99 11.39 -16.77
N ALA A 46 -1.82 11.82 -17.73
CA ALA A 46 -3.09 11.15 -18.02
C ALA A 46 -2.89 9.71 -18.49
N LYS A 47 -1.92 9.46 -19.37
CA LYS A 47 -1.57 8.11 -19.85
C LYS A 47 -1.06 7.21 -18.72
N ILE A 48 -0.17 7.73 -17.86
CA ILE A 48 0.35 6.99 -16.70
C ILE A 48 -0.79 6.62 -15.76
N LYS A 49 -1.64 7.58 -15.39
CA LYS A 49 -2.80 7.32 -14.52
C LYS A 49 -3.75 6.30 -15.12
N SER A 50 -4.05 6.42 -16.41
CA SER A 50 -4.89 5.46 -17.11
C SER A 50 -4.30 4.06 -17.03
N ALA A 51 -3.01 3.88 -17.31
CA ALA A 51 -2.35 2.59 -17.26
C ALA A 51 -2.43 1.93 -15.87
N PHE A 52 -2.26 2.71 -14.79
CA PHE A 52 -2.43 2.19 -13.44
C PHE A 52 -3.88 1.84 -13.13
N PHE A 53 -4.83 2.72 -13.42
CA PHE A 53 -6.23 2.51 -13.03
C PHE A 53 -6.97 1.45 -13.86
N THR A 54 -6.46 1.14 -15.05
CA THR A 54 -6.99 0.05 -15.89
C THR A 54 -6.17 -1.24 -15.79
N PHE A 55 -5.16 -1.27 -14.90
CA PHE A 55 -4.35 -2.48 -14.74
C PHE A 55 -5.17 -3.61 -14.14
N ASP A 56 -5.15 -4.75 -14.82
CA ASP A 56 -5.85 -5.96 -14.42
C ASP A 56 -4.87 -6.93 -13.74
N PHE A 57 -5.02 -7.10 -12.44
CA PHE A 57 -4.22 -8.03 -11.63
C PHE A 57 -4.50 -9.51 -11.94
N ASP A 58 -5.65 -9.82 -12.53
CA ASP A 58 -6.01 -11.17 -12.90
C ASP A 58 -5.43 -11.60 -14.26
N SER A 59 -4.89 -10.66 -15.04
CA SER A 59 -4.33 -10.91 -16.36
C SER A 59 -3.08 -11.82 -16.35
N ASP A 60 -2.36 -11.89 -15.22
CA ASP A 60 -1.15 -12.69 -15.07
C ASP A 60 -1.23 -13.57 -13.81
N PRO A 61 -1.01 -14.89 -13.94
CA PRO A 61 -1.03 -15.82 -12.80
C PRO A 61 -0.06 -15.46 -11.68
N LEU A 62 1.08 -14.84 -12.01
CA LEU A 62 2.05 -14.39 -11.02
C LEU A 62 1.48 -13.26 -10.15
N TYR A 63 0.88 -12.24 -10.79
CA TYR A 63 0.26 -11.13 -10.06
C TYR A 63 -0.92 -11.60 -9.23
N LYS A 64 -1.76 -12.47 -9.76
CA LYS A 64 -2.87 -13.08 -9.04
C LYS A 64 -2.38 -13.83 -7.78
N LYS A 65 -1.28 -14.56 -7.87
CA LYS A 65 -0.69 -15.30 -6.75
C LYS A 65 -0.07 -14.38 -5.70
N GLU A 66 0.72 -13.41 -6.13
CA GLU A 66 1.47 -12.53 -5.21
C GLU A 66 0.59 -11.45 -4.57
N PHE A 67 -0.44 -10.98 -5.29
CA PHE A 67 -1.36 -9.93 -4.87
C PHE A 67 -2.79 -10.44 -4.70
N ALA A 68 -2.97 -11.63 -4.16
CA ALA A 68 -4.23 -12.40 -4.13
C ALA A 68 -5.49 -11.68 -3.58
N LYS A 69 -5.36 -10.45 -3.07
CA LYS A 69 -6.48 -9.62 -2.61
C LYS A 69 -6.50 -8.23 -3.26
N ALA A 70 -5.57 -7.96 -4.18
CA ALA A 70 -5.57 -6.71 -4.92
C ALA A 70 -6.41 -6.89 -6.18
N ASP A 71 -7.39 -6.02 -6.35
CA ASP A 71 -8.25 -5.98 -7.52
C ASP A 71 -7.97 -4.78 -8.42
N ARG A 72 -7.46 -3.69 -7.85
CA ARG A 72 -7.19 -2.46 -8.60
C ARG A 72 -6.27 -1.50 -7.86
N PHE A 73 -5.65 -0.60 -8.60
CA PHE A 73 -5.03 0.60 -8.05
C PHE A 73 -6.09 1.65 -7.73
N VAL A 74 -5.91 2.35 -6.63
CA VAL A 74 -6.81 3.43 -6.19
C VAL A 74 -6.05 4.74 -6.05
N GLY A 75 -6.74 5.86 -6.31
CA GLY A 75 -6.17 7.17 -6.06
C GLY A 75 -6.03 7.43 -4.57
N ILE A 76 -4.87 7.91 -4.15
CA ILE A 76 -4.58 8.28 -2.75
C ILE A 76 -4.27 9.77 -2.65
N ARG A 77 -4.61 10.36 -1.51
CA ARG A 77 -4.28 11.74 -1.15
C ARG A 77 -3.40 11.74 0.08
N HIS A 78 -2.16 12.18 -0.07
CA HIS A 78 -1.18 12.21 1.02
C HIS A 78 -1.71 12.82 2.32
N LYS A 79 -2.46 13.94 2.22
CA LYS A 79 -2.99 14.61 3.43
C LYS A 79 -3.99 13.76 4.21
N ASN A 80 -4.81 12.97 3.52
CA ASN A 80 -5.88 12.21 4.15
C ASN A 80 -5.46 10.78 4.47
N ASP A 81 -4.97 10.07 3.47
CA ASP A 81 -4.76 8.62 3.56
C ASP A 81 -3.52 8.24 4.38
N TRP A 82 -2.57 9.20 4.55
CA TRP A 82 -1.38 9.04 5.37
C TRP A 82 -1.43 9.83 6.69
N ALA A 83 -2.62 10.33 7.07
CA ALA A 83 -2.78 11.12 8.30
C ALA A 83 -2.38 10.33 9.55
N ILE A 84 -2.69 9.03 9.61
CA ILE A 84 -2.33 8.17 10.74
C ILE A 84 -0.81 8.04 10.91
N ILE A 85 -0.07 7.93 9.81
CA ILE A 85 1.40 7.85 9.86
C ILE A 85 1.97 9.16 10.41
N ARG A 86 1.49 10.31 9.92
CA ARG A 86 1.94 11.62 10.47
C ARG A 86 1.62 11.78 11.96
N ALA A 87 0.46 11.27 12.39
CA ALA A 87 0.10 11.31 13.81
C ALA A 87 1.04 10.44 14.67
N ILE A 88 1.39 9.25 14.18
CA ILE A 88 2.37 8.37 14.84
C ILE A 88 3.74 9.02 14.88
N ASP A 89 4.21 9.59 13.79
CA ASP A 89 5.50 10.27 13.70
C ASP A 89 5.56 11.46 14.66
N ALA A 90 4.52 12.29 14.67
CA ALA A 90 4.42 13.41 15.60
C ALA A 90 4.43 12.98 17.07
N ALA A 91 3.71 11.89 17.40
CA ALA A 91 3.70 11.34 18.75
C ALA A 91 5.08 10.79 19.20
N ASN A 92 5.89 10.35 18.24
CA ASN A 92 7.25 9.85 18.48
C ASN A 92 8.34 10.92 18.28
N GLY A 93 7.97 12.17 18.06
CA GLY A 93 8.93 13.27 17.87
C GLY A 93 9.73 13.16 16.55
N VAL A 94 9.24 12.42 15.58
CA VAL A 94 9.89 12.29 14.28
C VAL A 94 9.63 13.55 13.45
N SER A 95 10.70 14.20 13.01
CA SER A 95 10.66 15.35 12.10
C SER A 95 11.32 15.00 10.77
N TYR A 96 10.70 15.42 9.68
CA TYR A 96 11.24 15.27 8.33
C TYR A 96 11.75 16.62 7.84
N ASP A 97 13.05 16.82 7.93
CA ASP A 97 13.69 18.00 7.35
C ASP A 97 13.99 17.74 5.89
N CYS A 98 13.32 18.47 5.01
CA CYS A 98 13.71 18.55 3.60
C CYS A 98 15.02 19.36 3.51
N LYS A 99 16.14 18.66 3.31
CA LYS A 99 17.42 19.30 2.98
C LYS A 99 17.47 19.63 1.50
#